data_0525d03b24c19b28476b27a3ce4d3316
#
_entry.id   0525d03b24c19b28476b27a3ce4d3316
#
_cell.length_a   1.000
_cell.length_b   1.000
_cell.length_c   1.000
_cell.angle_alpha   90.00
_cell.angle_beta   90.00
_cell.angle_gamma   90.00
#
_symmetry.space_group_name_H-M   'P 1'
#
loop_
_entity.id
_entity.type
_entity.pdbx_description
1 polymer ?
#
loop_
_entity_poly.entity_id
_entity_poly.type
_entity_poly.pdbx_seq_one_letter_code
_entity_poly.pdbx_strand_id
1 'polypeptide(L)'
;MCSSDLFAKRMGLPVKRFIAANNRNDIFYQYLQTGNYEPRPSVATIANAMDVGDPSNFARILDLYGRSLEAIRADISAAHYDDGQICRAIAETLERTGYLLDPHGACGYLALHEGLREDETGVFLETAHPAKFRDRVEPVIGRSIEIPARLAEFMRGKKLSVELPADFGAFRDFLMAR
;
A
#
# COMPACT_ATOMS: atom_id res chain seq x y z
N MET A 1 2.49 -4.42 -0.52
CA MET A 1 3.01 -4.59 -1.91
C MET A 1 1.88 -5.04 -2.81
N CYS A 2 1.68 -4.40 -3.93
CA CYS A 2 0.67 -4.80 -4.91
C CYS A 2 1.20 -5.96 -5.77
N SER A 3 0.42 -7.04 -5.94
CA SER A 3 0.85 -8.16 -6.79
C SER A 3 0.97 -7.79 -8.28
N SER A 4 0.35 -6.67 -8.72
CA SER A 4 0.48 -6.17 -10.11
C SER A 4 1.93 -5.85 -10.49
N ASP A 5 2.73 -5.37 -9.54
CA ASP A 5 4.13 -5.01 -9.79
C ASP A 5 4.97 -6.25 -10.12
N LEU A 6 4.71 -7.35 -9.40
CA LEU A 6 5.35 -8.64 -9.66
C LEU A 6 4.93 -9.23 -11.01
N PHE A 7 3.64 -9.08 -11.38
CA PHE A 7 3.18 -9.50 -12.70
C PHE A 7 3.83 -8.67 -13.80
N ALA A 8 3.97 -7.35 -13.65
CA ALA A 8 4.65 -6.50 -14.61
C ALA A 8 6.10 -6.98 -14.88
N LYS A 9 6.84 -7.33 -13.83
CA LYS A 9 8.17 -7.94 -13.97
C LYS A 9 8.12 -9.27 -14.71
N ARG A 10 7.15 -10.15 -14.39
CA ARG A 10 6.95 -11.42 -15.10
C ARG A 10 6.56 -11.25 -16.57
N MET A 11 5.92 -10.14 -16.92
CA MET A 11 5.59 -9.76 -18.29
C MET A 11 6.77 -9.12 -19.04
N GLY A 12 7.94 -8.99 -18.42
CA GLY A 12 9.16 -8.49 -19.04
C GLY A 12 9.53 -7.05 -18.74
N LEU A 13 8.81 -6.37 -17.82
CA LEU A 13 9.25 -5.05 -17.36
C LEU A 13 10.61 -5.18 -16.66
N PRO A 14 11.64 -4.38 -17.03
CA PRO A 14 13.00 -4.48 -16.51
C PRO A 14 13.10 -3.93 -15.08
N VAL A 15 12.47 -4.61 -14.12
CA VAL A 15 12.56 -4.28 -12.70
C VAL A 15 13.68 -5.11 -12.06
N LYS A 16 14.67 -4.43 -11.47
CA LYS A 16 15.81 -5.08 -10.82
C LYS A 16 15.36 -5.83 -9.56
N ARG A 17 14.63 -5.14 -8.67
CA ARG A 17 14.15 -5.68 -7.40
C ARG A 17 12.96 -4.86 -6.88
N PHE A 18 12.33 -5.36 -5.82
CA PHE A 18 11.23 -4.68 -5.13
C PHE A 18 11.59 -4.37 -3.68
N ILE A 19 10.96 -3.33 -3.14
CA ILE A 19 10.97 -3.02 -1.71
C ILE A 19 9.51 -2.98 -1.25
N ALA A 20 9.11 -3.94 -0.42
CA ALA A 20 7.77 -3.99 0.14
C ALA A 20 7.69 -3.04 1.35
N ALA A 21 6.99 -1.91 1.19
CA ALA A 21 6.73 -0.97 2.26
C ALA A 21 5.52 -1.41 3.08
N ASN A 22 5.66 -1.46 4.39
CA ASN A 22 4.60 -1.84 5.33
C ASN A 22 4.40 -0.71 6.35
N ASN A 23 3.19 -0.61 6.90
CA ASN A 23 2.95 0.10 8.14
C ASN A 23 3.19 -0.84 9.32
N ARG A 24 2.62 -0.56 10.49
CA ARG A 24 2.72 -1.46 11.68
C ARG A 24 2.09 -2.85 11.47
N ASN A 25 1.33 -3.04 10.40
CA ASN A 25 0.83 -4.35 9.97
C ASN A 25 1.88 -5.01 9.05
N ASP A 26 2.99 -5.38 9.61
CA ASP A 26 4.23 -5.76 8.94
C ASP A 26 4.39 -7.28 8.75
N ILE A 27 3.30 -8.02 8.54
CA ILE A 27 3.29 -9.48 8.41
C ILE A 27 4.28 -9.96 7.35
N PHE A 28 4.31 -9.30 6.18
CA PHE A 28 5.21 -9.68 5.12
C PHE A 28 6.68 -9.37 5.44
N TYR A 29 6.94 -8.24 6.13
CA TYR A 29 8.28 -7.92 6.62
C TYR A 29 8.77 -9.00 7.60
N GLN A 30 7.95 -9.38 8.59
CA GLN A 30 8.29 -10.43 9.54
C GLN A 30 8.52 -11.79 8.86
N TYR A 31 7.70 -12.14 7.87
CA TYR A 31 7.92 -13.33 7.07
C TYR A 31 9.29 -13.33 6.38
N LEU A 32 9.70 -12.21 5.79
CA LEU A 32 11.03 -12.11 5.19
C LEU A 32 12.17 -12.22 6.23
N GLN A 33 11.94 -11.83 7.48
CA GLN A 33 12.96 -11.97 8.53
C GLN A 33 13.05 -13.42 9.06
N THR A 34 11.91 -14.02 9.35
CA THR A 34 11.84 -15.28 10.10
C THR A 34 11.62 -16.52 9.23
N GLY A 35 11.03 -16.37 8.05
CA GLY A 35 10.54 -17.47 7.22
C GLY A 35 9.16 -17.99 7.65
N ASN A 36 8.61 -17.48 8.76
CA ASN A 36 7.31 -17.90 9.29
C ASN A 36 6.24 -16.88 8.93
N TYR A 37 5.17 -17.33 8.30
CA TYR A 37 4.00 -16.49 8.04
C TYR A 37 3.02 -16.60 9.21
N GLU A 38 2.90 -15.51 9.95
CA GLU A 38 2.09 -15.47 11.18
C GLU A 38 1.04 -14.34 11.09
N PRO A 39 -0.16 -14.64 10.53
CA PRO A 39 -1.28 -13.70 10.53
C PRO A 39 -1.66 -13.27 11.94
N ARG A 40 -2.05 -12.00 12.07
CA ARG A 40 -2.50 -11.44 13.35
C ARG A 40 -3.59 -10.39 13.14
N PRO A 41 -4.38 -10.04 14.19
CA PRO A 41 -5.32 -8.95 14.09
C PRO A 41 -4.63 -7.66 13.62
N SER A 42 -5.26 -6.93 12.70
CA SER A 42 -4.72 -5.66 12.20
C SER A 42 -4.76 -4.57 13.28
N VAL A 43 -3.78 -3.69 13.23
CA VAL A 43 -3.68 -2.50 14.08
C VAL A 43 -4.01 -1.27 13.24
N ALA A 44 -4.89 -0.41 13.75
CA ALA A 44 -5.25 0.83 13.08
C ALA A 44 -4.04 1.79 12.97
N THR A 45 -3.82 2.33 11.77
CA THR A 45 -2.74 3.27 11.46
C THR A 45 -3.23 4.46 10.63
N ILE A 46 -2.39 5.47 10.44
CA ILE A 46 -2.67 6.58 9.52
C ILE A 46 -2.76 6.11 8.07
N ALA A 47 -2.00 5.08 7.68
CA ALA A 47 -2.03 4.45 6.35
C ALA A 47 -3.04 3.29 6.32
N ASN A 48 -4.30 3.58 6.59
CA ASN A 48 -5.34 2.63 6.96
C ASN A 48 -5.71 1.60 5.88
N ALA A 49 -5.49 1.87 4.60
CA ALA A 49 -5.70 0.88 3.54
C ALA A 49 -4.65 -0.26 3.55
N MET A 50 -3.58 -0.10 4.33
CA MET A 50 -2.55 -1.12 4.57
C MET A 50 -2.77 -1.84 5.92
N ASP A 51 -3.87 -1.57 6.66
CA ASP A 51 -4.19 -2.20 7.93
C ASP A 51 -4.74 -3.62 7.71
N VAL A 52 -3.87 -4.50 7.26
CA VAL A 52 -4.19 -5.89 6.90
C VAL A 52 -3.29 -6.84 7.65
N GLY A 53 -3.86 -7.60 8.59
CA GLY A 53 -3.14 -8.58 9.41
C GLY A 53 -3.02 -9.97 8.80
N ASP A 54 -3.73 -10.24 7.69
CA ASP A 54 -3.65 -11.47 6.89
C ASP A 54 -3.79 -11.13 5.40
N PRO A 55 -2.72 -10.70 4.74
CA PRO A 55 -2.78 -10.26 3.34
C PRO A 55 -3.04 -11.42 2.39
N SER A 56 -4.23 -11.46 1.80
CA SER A 56 -4.68 -12.52 0.88
C SER A 56 -3.79 -12.68 -0.37
N ASN A 57 -3.05 -11.64 -0.76
CA ASN A 57 -2.12 -11.69 -1.89
C ASN A 57 -0.80 -12.45 -1.57
N PHE A 58 -0.55 -12.82 -0.32
CA PHE A 58 0.62 -13.60 0.06
C PHE A 58 0.67 -14.95 -0.66
N ALA A 59 -0.47 -15.61 -0.85
CA ALA A 59 -0.56 -16.85 -1.62
C ALA A 59 -0.03 -16.71 -3.06
N ARG A 60 -0.26 -15.55 -3.71
CA ARG A 60 0.24 -15.26 -5.06
C ARG A 60 1.76 -15.08 -5.07
N ILE A 61 2.32 -14.45 -4.03
CA ILE A 61 3.77 -14.31 -3.91
C ILE A 61 4.41 -15.71 -3.78
N LEU A 62 3.87 -16.55 -2.91
CA LEU A 62 4.36 -17.92 -2.77
C LEU A 62 4.31 -18.70 -4.08
N ASP A 63 3.21 -18.58 -4.83
CA ASP A 63 3.06 -19.26 -6.13
C ASP A 63 4.08 -18.76 -7.16
N LEU A 64 4.24 -17.43 -7.29
CA LEU A 64 5.17 -16.81 -8.23
C LEU A 64 6.64 -17.20 -8.01
N TYR A 65 7.01 -17.49 -6.78
CA TYR A 65 8.39 -17.85 -6.40
C TYR A 65 8.55 -19.33 -6.04
N GLY A 66 7.59 -20.19 -6.43
CA GLY A 66 7.66 -21.62 -6.16
C GLY A 66 7.79 -21.97 -4.68
N ARG A 67 7.21 -21.14 -3.78
CA ARG A 67 7.29 -21.26 -2.31
C ARG A 67 8.72 -21.17 -1.75
N SER A 68 9.68 -20.71 -2.51
CA SER A 68 11.06 -20.52 -2.05
C SER A 68 11.25 -19.18 -1.37
N LEU A 69 11.47 -19.19 -0.05
CA LEU A 69 11.82 -18.00 0.72
C LEU A 69 13.11 -17.35 0.21
N GLU A 70 14.09 -18.16 -0.18
CA GLU A 70 15.36 -17.68 -0.74
C GLU A 70 15.13 -16.91 -2.04
N ALA A 71 14.31 -17.44 -2.96
CA ALA A 71 13.96 -16.76 -4.19
C ALA A 71 13.19 -15.46 -3.95
N ILE A 72 12.29 -15.45 -2.96
CA ILE A 72 11.57 -14.21 -2.56
C ILE A 72 12.56 -13.18 -2.02
N ARG A 73 13.46 -13.55 -1.10
CA ARG A 73 14.47 -12.65 -0.52
C ARG A 73 15.48 -12.12 -1.53
N ALA A 74 15.78 -12.89 -2.57
CA ALA A 74 16.68 -12.46 -3.63
C ALA A 74 16.09 -11.31 -4.47
N ASP A 75 14.76 -11.23 -4.57
CA ASP A 75 14.06 -10.26 -5.41
C ASP A 75 13.31 -9.19 -4.62
N ILE A 76 12.89 -9.48 -3.39
CA ILE A 76 12.06 -8.59 -2.57
C ILE A 76 12.72 -8.37 -1.22
N SER A 77 13.02 -7.11 -0.91
CA SER A 77 13.29 -6.65 0.46
C SER A 77 12.03 -6.02 1.05
N ALA A 78 12.01 -5.75 2.36
CA ALA A 78 10.90 -5.06 2.99
C ALA A 78 11.38 -4.09 4.06
N ALA A 79 10.56 -3.07 4.31
CA ALA A 79 10.68 -2.13 5.40
C ALA A 79 9.31 -1.90 6.05
N HIS A 80 9.29 -1.41 7.29
CA HIS A 80 8.05 -1.08 7.99
C HIS A 80 8.20 0.23 8.77
N TYR A 81 7.10 0.97 8.91
CA TYR A 81 7.09 2.30 9.49
C TYR A 81 5.92 2.49 10.44
N ASP A 82 6.17 3.21 11.54
CA ASP A 82 5.13 3.67 12.45
C ASP A 82 4.50 4.98 11.97
N ASP A 83 3.38 5.36 12.60
CA ASP A 83 2.64 6.57 12.25
C ASP A 83 3.48 7.84 12.41
N GLY A 84 4.39 7.87 13.40
CA GLY A 84 5.28 9.01 13.62
C GLY A 84 6.28 9.20 12.47
N GLN A 85 6.85 8.12 11.95
CA GLN A 85 7.74 8.15 10.79
C GLN A 85 6.98 8.58 9.54
N ILE A 86 5.77 8.05 9.33
CA ILE A 86 4.91 8.41 8.19
C ILE A 86 4.53 9.89 8.24
N CYS A 87 4.10 10.40 9.40
CA CYS A 87 3.76 11.81 9.57
C CYS A 87 4.94 12.73 9.30
N ARG A 88 6.12 12.40 9.81
CA ARG A 88 7.35 13.18 9.54
C ARG A 88 7.67 13.21 8.04
N ALA A 89 7.61 12.07 7.36
CA ALA A 89 7.86 12.00 5.92
C ALA A 89 6.89 12.88 5.11
N ILE A 90 5.60 12.92 5.48
CA ILE A 90 4.61 13.78 4.84
C ILE A 90 4.98 15.26 5.02
N ALA A 91 5.27 15.68 6.27
CA ALA A 91 5.58 17.07 6.58
C ALA A 91 6.87 17.54 5.91
N GLU A 92 7.96 16.79 6.07
CA GLU A 92 9.28 17.11 5.51
C GLU A 92 9.30 17.12 3.97
N THR A 93 8.57 16.17 3.34
CA THR A 93 8.49 16.15 1.89
C THR A 93 7.72 17.36 1.36
N LEU A 94 6.62 17.71 2.02
CA LEU A 94 5.85 18.91 1.66
C LEU A 94 6.69 20.18 1.80
N GLU A 95 7.43 20.34 2.91
CA GLU A 95 8.28 21.51 3.17
C GLU A 95 9.41 21.60 2.13
N ARG A 96 10.07 20.52 1.83
CA ARG A 96 11.24 20.48 0.96
C ARG A 96 10.90 20.61 -0.52
N THR A 97 9.81 20.00 -0.96
CA THR A 97 9.50 19.84 -2.40
C THR A 97 8.20 20.49 -2.84
N GLY A 98 7.34 20.87 -1.90
CA GLY A 98 5.97 21.32 -2.18
C GLY A 98 5.01 20.16 -2.53
N TYR A 99 5.49 18.91 -2.59
CA TYR A 99 4.65 17.74 -2.88
C TYR A 99 4.05 17.15 -1.62
N LEU A 100 2.73 16.95 -1.63
CA LEU A 100 2.00 16.37 -0.50
C LEU A 100 1.77 14.88 -0.74
N LEU A 101 2.46 14.05 0.02
CA LEU A 101 2.27 12.60 0.04
C LEU A 101 0.95 12.21 0.72
N ASP A 102 0.28 11.15 0.24
CA ASP A 102 -0.68 10.44 1.06
C ASP A 102 0.04 9.48 2.05
N PRO A 103 -0.62 9.01 3.12
CA PRO A 103 0.05 8.17 4.12
C PRO A 103 0.62 6.86 3.57
N HIS A 104 0.01 6.29 2.52
CA HIS A 104 0.47 5.04 1.91
C HIS A 104 1.67 5.28 1.01
N GLY A 105 1.63 6.35 0.19
CA GLY A 105 2.76 6.79 -0.59
C GLY A 105 3.94 7.19 0.28
N ALA A 106 3.69 7.77 1.46
CA ALA A 106 4.74 8.08 2.43
C ALA A 106 5.50 6.83 2.91
N CYS A 107 4.81 5.69 3.10
CA CYS A 107 5.49 4.42 3.39
C CYS A 107 6.39 4.00 2.21
N GLY A 108 5.89 4.09 0.98
CA GLY A 108 6.65 3.78 -0.22
C GLY A 108 7.85 4.70 -0.41
N TYR A 109 7.66 6.00 -0.18
CA TYR A 109 8.73 7.00 -0.23
C TYR A 109 9.86 6.71 0.75
N LEU A 110 9.52 6.45 2.02
CA LEU A 110 10.49 6.09 3.05
C LEU A 110 11.28 4.83 2.67
N ALA A 111 10.58 3.78 2.28
CA ALA A 111 11.18 2.51 1.88
C ALA A 111 12.13 2.66 0.69
N LEU A 112 11.75 3.51 -0.28
CA LEU A 112 12.58 3.81 -1.42
C LEU A 112 13.81 4.62 -1.01
N HIS A 113 13.62 5.69 -0.23
CA HIS A 113 14.69 6.60 0.20
C HIS A 113 15.76 5.85 1.02
N GLU A 114 15.36 4.94 1.91
CA GLU A 114 16.27 4.17 2.75
C GLU A 114 16.89 2.97 2.00
N GLY A 115 16.15 2.39 1.06
CA GLY A 115 16.56 1.15 0.40
C GLY A 115 17.22 1.34 -0.97
N LEU A 116 17.20 2.54 -1.56
CA LEU A 116 17.78 2.81 -2.87
C LEU A 116 19.32 2.85 -2.78
N ARG A 117 20.00 2.20 -3.73
CA ARG A 117 21.46 2.23 -3.85
C ARG A 117 21.89 3.35 -4.79
N GLU A 118 23.14 3.77 -4.72
CA GLU A 118 23.69 4.89 -5.50
C GLU A 118 23.53 4.73 -7.04
N ASP A 119 23.57 3.49 -7.52
CA ASP A 119 23.46 3.15 -8.95
C ASP A 119 22.03 2.83 -9.41
N GLU A 120 21.03 2.99 -8.53
CA GLU A 120 19.64 2.64 -8.80
C GLU A 120 18.75 3.85 -8.99
N THR A 121 17.80 3.72 -9.91
CA THR A 121 16.64 4.61 -10.01
C THR A 121 15.44 3.89 -9.44
N GLY A 122 14.73 4.54 -8.52
CA GLY A 122 13.58 3.96 -7.85
C GLY A 122 12.28 4.64 -8.24
N VAL A 123 11.20 3.88 -8.21
CA VAL A 123 9.83 4.34 -8.41
C VAL A 123 8.97 3.83 -7.26
N PHE A 124 8.21 4.72 -6.64
CA PHE A 124 7.12 4.34 -5.74
C PHE A 124 5.79 4.85 -6.31
N LEU A 125 4.69 4.21 -5.95
CA LEU A 125 3.38 4.52 -6.52
C LEU A 125 2.53 5.31 -5.50
N GLU A 126 2.15 6.52 -5.90
CA GLU A 126 1.11 7.33 -5.22
C GLU A 126 -0.25 6.92 -5.80
N THR A 127 -0.97 6.06 -5.08
CA THR A 127 -2.20 5.44 -5.59
C THR A 127 -3.47 6.15 -5.15
N ALA A 128 -3.36 7.15 -4.28
CA ALA A 128 -4.49 7.92 -3.77
C ALA A 128 -4.14 9.39 -3.64
N HIS A 129 -5.15 10.26 -3.77
CA HIS A 129 -4.99 11.69 -3.49
C HIS A 129 -5.06 11.94 -1.99
N PRO A 130 -4.17 12.77 -1.38
CA PRO A 130 -4.15 13.05 0.06
C PRO A 130 -5.50 13.57 0.63
N ALA A 131 -6.30 14.25 -0.19
CA ALA A 131 -7.64 14.70 0.20
C ALA A 131 -8.60 13.57 0.60
N LYS A 132 -8.32 12.31 0.25
CA LYS A 132 -9.10 11.15 0.73
C LYS A 132 -8.85 10.85 2.21
N PHE A 133 -7.73 11.33 2.74
CA PHE A 133 -7.25 11.09 4.09
C PHE A 133 -7.06 12.42 4.86
N ARG A 134 -7.79 13.46 4.46
CA ARG A 134 -7.59 14.81 5.00
C ARG A 134 -7.73 14.88 6.52
N ASP A 135 -8.64 14.10 7.12
CA ASP A 135 -8.82 13.97 8.56
C ASP A 135 -7.54 13.48 9.29
N ARG A 136 -6.66 12.81 8.59
CA ARG A 136 -5.38 12.31 9.07
C ARG A 136 -4.21 13.19 8.67
N VAL A 137 -4.25 13.76 7.46
CA VAL A 137 -3.12 14.51 6.88
C VAL A 137 -3.16 15.99 7.27
N GLU A 138 -4.34 16.65 7.33
CA GLU A 138 -4.46 18.06 7.70
C GLU A 138 -3.85 18.38 9.08
N PRO A 139 -4.03 17.55 10.14
CA PRO A 139 -3.35 17.78 11.41
C PRO A 139 -1.82 17.70 11.33
N VAL A 140 -1.28 16.88 10.41
CA VAL A 140 0.17 16.72 10.23
C VAL A 140 0.78 17.94 9.57
N ILE A 141 0.10 18.53 8.57
CA ILE A 141 0.63 19.67 7.80
C ILE A 141 0.16 21.03 8.31
N GLY A 142 -0.74 21.06 9.31
CA GLY A 142 -1.26 22.28 9.93
C GLY A 142 -2.11 23.20 9.02
N ARG A 143 -2.61 22.66 7.90
CA ARG A 143 -3.43 23.42 6.93
C ARG A 143 -4.43 22.52 6.21
N SER A 144 -5.48 23.13 5.65
CA SER A 144 -6.48 22.43 4.84
C SER A 144 -5.90 21.99 3.50
N ILE A 145 -6.37 20.84 3.02
CA ILE A 145 -6.04 20.27 1.71
C ILE A 145 -7.13 20.69 0.72
N GLU A 146 -6.71 21.24 -0.41
CA GLU A 146 -7.63 21.50 -1.52
C GLU A 146 -8.19 20.18 -2.08
N ILE A 147 -9.51 20.11 -2.19
CA ILE A 147 -10.20 18.95 -2.75
C ILE A 147 -10.33 19.17 -4.26
N PRO A 148 -9.73 18.30 -5.11
CA PRO A 148 -9.89 18.39 -6.55
C PRO A 148 -11.37 18.40 -6.96
N ALA A 149 -11.73 19.21 -7.94
CA ALA A 149 -13.13 19.44 -8.34
C ALA A 149 -13.88 18.12 -8.64
N ARG A 150 -13.22 17.18 -9.32
CA ARG A 150 -13.78 15.83 -9.60
C ARG A 150 -14.07 15.05 -8.31
N LEU A 151 -13.15 15.09 -7.35
CA LEU A 151 -13.36 14.41 -6.07
C LEU A 151 -14.49 15.07 -5.28
N ALA A 152 -14.58 16.40 -5.27
CA ALA A 152 -15.65 17.13 -4.64
C ALA A 152 -17.02 16.80 -5.27
N GLU A 153 -17.08 16.59 -6.57
CA GLU A 153 -18.29 16.15 -7.28
C GLU A 153 -18.73 14.75 -6.80
N PHE A 154 -17.81 13.78 -6.75
CA PHE A 154 -18.11 12.44 -6.23
C PHE A 154 -18.55 12.44 -4.76
N MET A 155 -17.97 13.32 -3.93
CA MET A 155 -18.36 13.45 -2.51
C MET A 155 -19.81 13.95 -2.32
N ARG A 156 -20.41 14.63 -3.32
CA ARG A 156 -21.81 15.03 -3.32
C ARG A 156 -22.75 13.90 -3.73
N GLY A 157 -22.20 12.82 -4.30
CA GLY A 157 -22.95 11.67 -4.75
C GLY A 157 -23.61 10.91 -3.60
N LYS A 158 -24.70 10.24 -3.90
CA LYS A 158 -25.34 9.32 -2.96
C LYS A 158 -24.67 7.95 -3.05
N LYS A 159 -24.28 7.40 -1.89
CA LYS A 159 -23.78 6.02 -1.83
C LYS A 159 -24.89 5.06 -2.25
N LEU A 160 -24.65 4.27 -3.29
CA LEU A 160 -25.49 3.17 -3.73
C LEU A 160 -24.75 1.86 -3.45
N SER A 161 -25.35 1.00 -2.66
CA SER A 161 -24.82 -0.33 -2.35
C SER A 161 -25.97 -1.34 -2.24
N VAL A 162 -25.69 -2.56 -2.60
CA VAL A 162 -26.57 -3.71 -2.42
C VAL A 162 -25.91 -4.66 -1.44
N GLU A 163 -26.61 -5.04 -0.40
CA GLU A 163 -26.14 -6.04 0.55
C GLU A 163 -26.29 -7.42 -0.05
N LEU A 164 -25.21 -8.19 -0.03
CA LEU A 164 -25.18 -9.58 -0.51
C LEU A 164 -24.50 -10.43 0.57
N PRO A 165 -24.92 -11.70 0.72
CA PRO A 165 -24.19 -12.64 1.56
C PRO A 165 -22.78 -12.87 0.99
N ALA A 166 -21.82 -13.23 1.87
CA ALA A 166 -20.46 -13.58 1.46
C ALA A 166 -20.41 -14.99 0.82
N ASP A 167 -21.15 -15.14 -0.27
CA ASP A 167 -21.30 -16.39 -1.03
C ASP A 167 -21.14 -16.12 -2.52
N PHE A 168 -20.30 -16.91 -3.19
CA PHE A 168 -20.02 -16.74 -4.60
C PHE A 168 -21.26 -17.01 -5.49
N GLY A 169 -22.09 -17.99 -5.13
CA GLY A 169 -23.31 -18.31 -5.87
C GLY A 169 -24.29 -17.13 -5.87
N ALA A 170 -24.52 -16.55 -4.69
CA ALA A 170 -25.38 -15.36 -4.54
C ALA A 170 -24.85 -14.15 -5.33
N PHE A 171 -23.54 -13.93 -5.33
CA PHE A 171 -22.92 -12.86 -6.11
C PHE A 171 -23.06 -13.09 -7.62
N ARG A 172 -22.79 -14.31 -8.10
CA ARG A 172 -22.97 -14.68 -9.51
C ARG A 172 -24.41 -14.46 -9.95
N ASP A 173 -25.38 -14.97 -9.18
CA ASP A 173 -26.79 -14.90 -9.52
C ASP A 173 -27.30 -13.45 -9.55
N PHE A 174 -26.80 -12.59 -8.63
CA PHE A 174 -27.05 -11.15 -8.66
C PHE A 174 -26.52 -10.48 -9.94
N LEU A 175 -25.32 -10.87 -10.42
CA LEU A 175 -24.76 -10.32 -11.65
C LEU A 175 -25.53 -10.80 -12.89
N MET A 176 -25.97 -12.04 -12.90
CA MET A 176 -26.72 -12.63 -14.05
C MET A 176 -28.16 -12.14 -14.13
N ALA A 177 -28.72 -11.61 -13.03
CA ALA A 177 -30.08 -11.07 -12.98
C ALA A 177 -30.18 -9.60 -13.44
N ARG A 178 -29.08 -8.95 -13.77
CA ARG A 178 -28.97 -7.58 -14.31
C ARG A 178 -28.82 -7.57 -15.81
#